data_2ec5bef433498c33c5f01c056f01efa2
#
_entry.id   2ec5bef433498c33c5f01c056f01efa2
#
_cell.length_a   1.000
_cell.length_b   1.000
_cell.length_c   1.000
_cell.angle_alpha   90.00
_cell.angle_beta   90.00
_cell.angle_gamma   90.00
#
_symmetry.space_group_name_H-M   'P 1'
#
loop_
_entity.id
_entity.type
_entity.pdbx_description
1 polymer ?
#
loop_
_entity_poly.entity_id
_entity_poly.type
_entity_poly.pdbx_seq_one_letter_code
_entity_poly.pdbx_strand_id
1 'polypeptide(L)'
;MQRFDTERFIVIPLSGHEARNLVGVLLQDEALASRIGWMEDKSQDGALREAFGIELRCNAGQARVWSIIERARRLQIGAILASHSLEGLDVEVLVASPFWDQDVSDEAGAPVIDWLQRHISEANPALA
;
A
#
# COMPACT_ATOMS: atom_id res chain seq x y z
N MET A 1 -5.03 -6.51 -11.75
CA MET A 1 -5.23 -5.30 -10.93
C MET A 1 -5.08 -4.07 -11.80
N GLN A 2 -5.65 -2.98 -11.39
CA GLN A 2 -5.75 -1.78 -12.22
C GLN A 2 -4.74 -0.71 -11.85
N ARG A 3 -4.21 -0.04 -12.88
CA ARG A 3 -3.40 1.17 -12.74
C ARG A 3 -4.33 2.38 -12.62
N PHE A 4 -3.93 3.37 -11.83
CA PHE A 4 -4.65 4.63 -11.69
C PHE A 4 -3.72 5.80 -11.97
N ASP A 5 -4.24 6.81 -12.66
CA ASP A 5 -3.50 8.03 -12.94
C ASP A 5 -4.26 9.21 -12.34
N THR A 6 -3.58 10.01 -11.53
CA THR A 6 -4.12 11.27 -11.01
C THR A 6 -3.30 12.43 -11.55
N GLU A 7 -3.62 13.65 -11.15
CA GLU A 7 -2.89 14.81 -11.62
C GLU A 7 -1.40 14.73 -11.30
N ARG A 8 -1.05 14.35 -10.06
CA ARG A 8 0.34 14.34 -9.60
C ARG A 8 0.96 12.95 -9.53
N PHE A 9 0.15 11.90 -9.49
CA PHE A 9 0.64 10.55 -9.19
C PHE A 9 0.23 9.51 -10.21
N ILE A 10 1.07 8.49 -10.33
CA ILE A 10 0.78 7.25 -11.03
C ILE A 10 0.76 6.16 -9.97
N VAL A 11 -0.32 5.38 -9.95
CA VAL A 11 -0.51 4.31 -8.97
C VAL A 11 -0.56 2.99 -9.72
N ILE A 12 0.45 2.15 -9.54
CA ILE A 12 0.57 0.90 -10.29
C ILE A 12 0.55 -0.32 -9.36
N PRO A 13 -0.14 -1.40 -9.79
CA PRO A 13 -0.15 -2.63 -9.02
C PRO A 13 1.22 -3.31 -9.06
N LEU A 14 1.58 -3.94 -7.95
CA LEU A 14 2.86 -4.63 -7.80
C LEU A 14 2.67 -6.13 -7.62
N SER A 15 3.66 -6.91 -8.09
CA SER A 15 3.80 -8.32 -7.71
C SER A 15 4.20 -8.41 -6.24
N GLY A 16 4.11 -9.61 -5.66
CA GLY A 16 4.54 -9.81 -4.28
C GLY A 16 6.00 -9.42 -4.06
N HIS A 17 6.88 -9.77 -4.98
CA HIS A 17 8.30 -9.44 -4.90
C HIS A 17 8.54 -7.93 -4.96
N GLU A 18 7.88 -7.25 -5.88
CA GLU A 18 7.97 -5.79 -6.01
C GLU A 18 7.41 -5.09 -4.77
N ALA A 19 6.30 -5.61 -4.23
CA ALA A 19 5.70 -5.09 -3.00
C ALA A 19 6.67 -5.20 -1.82
N ARG A 20 7.34 -6.34 -1.69
CA ARG A 20 8.36 -6.55 -0.66
C ARG A 20 9.47 -5.52 -0.75
N ASN A 21 9.98 -5.28 -1.96
CA ASN A 21 11.08 -4.33 -2.16
C ASN A 21 10.66 -2.91 -1.78
N LEU A 22 9.50 -2.47 -2.24
CA LEU A 22 9.01 -1.12 -1.94
C LEU A 22 8.71 -0.94 -0.46
N VAL A 23 7.97 -1.86 0.14
CA VAL A 23 7.59 -1.76 1.55
C VAL A 23 8.83 -1.84 2.44
N GLY A 24 9.79 -2.70 2.10
CA GLY A 24 11.05 -2.80 2.85
C GLY A 24 11.80 -1.46 2.89
N VAL A 25 11.81 -0.72 1.80
CA VAL A 25 12.44 0.60 1.74
C VAL A 25 11.62 1.62 2.55
N LEU A 26 10.30 1.63 2.39
CA LEU A 26 9.43 2.57 3.09
C LEU A 26 9.52 2.41 4.61
N LEU A 27 9.55 1.19 5.10
CA LEU A 27 9.59 0.92 6.54
C LEU A 27 10.94 1.26 7.18
N GLN A 28 11.95 1.60 6.40
CA GLN A 28 13.22 2.11 6.91
C GLN A 28 13.15 3.61 7.23
N ASP A 29 12.09 4.28 6.79
CA ASP A 29 11.81 5.66 7.19
C ASP A 29 11.33 5.63 8.66
N GLU A 30 12.18 6.12 9.57
CA GLU A 30 11.91 6.06 11.01
C GLU A 30 10.63 6.79 11.40
N ALA A 31 10.37 7.95 10.79
CA ALA A 31 9.17 8.71 11.08
C ALA A 31 7.91 7.95 10.64
N LEU A 32 7.95 7.30 9.48
CA LEU A 32 6.85 6.48 8.99
C LEU A 32 6.65 5.25 9.90
N ALA A 33 7.73 4.53 10.19
CA ALA A 33 7.67 3.32 11.01
C ALA A 33 7.06 3.61 12.40
N SER A 34 7.37 4.77 12.98
CA SER A 34 6.84 5.14 14.30
C SER A 34 5.31 5.28 14.32
N ARG A 35 4.69 5.49 13.17
CA ARG A 35 3.23 5.63 13.04
C ARG A 35 2.52 4.33 12.69
N ILE A 36 3.27 3.27 12.42
CA ILE A 36 2.69 1.98 12.00
C ILE A 36 2.46 1.11 13.23
N GLY A 37 1.18 0.97 13.62
CA GLY A 37 0.82 0.25 14.84
C GLY A 37 1.03 -1.25 14.77
N TRP A 38 0.94 -1.85 13.58
CA TRP A 38 1.11 -3.29 13.41
C TRP A 38 2.58 -3.73 13.34
N MET A 39 3.50 -2.79 13.24
CA MET A 39 4.93 -3.07 13.22
C MET A 39 5.50 -3.00 14.64
N GLU A 40 5.64 -4.15 15.29
CA GLU A 40 6.12 -4.22 16.67
C GLU A 40 7.61 -3.92 16.79
N ASP A 41 8.40 -4.52 15.89
CA ASP A 41 9.85 -4.30 15.84
C ASP A 41 10.15 -3.20 14.81
N LYS A 42 10.57 -2.03 15.30
CA LYS A 42 10.87 -0.86 14.47
C LYS A 42 12.28 -0.85 13.90
N SER A 43 13.06 -1.92 14.12
CA SER A 43 14.41 -2.05 13.58
C SER A 43 14.39 -2.37 12.09
N GLN A 44 15.56 -2.32 11.44
CA GLN A 44 15.70 -2.73 10.06
C GLN A 44 15.31 -4.19 9.86
N ASP A 45 15.64 -5.05 10.81
CA ASP A 45 15.25 -6.47 10.74
C ASP A 45 13.74 -6.63 10.82
N GLY A 46 13.08 -5.84 11.68
CA GLY A 46 11.62 -5.81 11.77
C GLY A 46 10.99 -5.36 10.46
N ALA A 47 11.55 -4.32 9.83
CA ALA A 47 11.07 -3.83 8.53
C ALA A 47 11.17 -4.92 7.46
N LEU A 48 12.27 -5.64 7.40
CA LEU A 48 12.47 -6.72 6.42
C LEU A 48 11.51 -7.88 6.66
N ARG A 49 11.23 -8.24 7.92
CA ARG A 49 10.28 -9.29 8.25
C ARG A 49 8.85 -8.91 7.83
N GLU A 50 8.44 -7.67 8.10
CA GLU A 50 7.12 -7.20 7.70
C GLU A 50 6.97 -7.18 6.17
N ALA A 51 7.99 -6.71 5.46
CA ALA A 51 7.98 -6.69 4.01
C ALA A 51 7.88 -8.11 3.42
N PHE A 52 8.61 -9.06 4.01
CA PHE A 52 8.53 -10.46 3.59
C PHE A 52 7.14 -11.05 3.84
N GLY A 53 6.54 -10.74 4.99
CA GLY A 53 5.18 -11.18 5.31
C GLY A 53 4.16 -10.64 4.31
N ILE A 54 4.33 -9.41 3.85
CA ILE A 54 3.46 -8.81 2.83
C ILE A 54 3.62 -9.56 1.50
N GLU A 55 4.84 -9.91 1.10
CA GLU A 55 5.06 -10.71 -0.10
C GLU A 55 4.30 -12.04 -0.04
N LEU A 56 4.40 -12.74 1.10
CA LEU A 56 3.71 -14.01 1.28
C LEU A 56 2.20 -13.87 1.19
N ARG A 57 1.64 -12.81 1.78
CA ARG A 57 0.21 -12.55 1.71
C ARG A 57 -0.25 -12.19 0.30
N CYS A 58 0.56 -11.43 -0.44
CA CYS A 58 0.29 -11.13 -1.84
C CYS A 58 0.26 -12.40 -2.68
N ASN A 59 1.25 -13.28 -2.50
CA ASN A 59 1.34 -14.53 -3.24
C ASN A 59 0.19 -15.49 -2.90
N ALA A 60 -0.37 -15.39 -1.69
CA ALA A 60 -1.50 -16.18 -1.25
C ALA A 60 -2.86 -15.57 -1.65
N GLY A 61 -2.87 -14.41 -2.30
CA GLY A 61 -4.09 -13.72 -2.67
C GLY A 61 -4.80 -12.99 -1.52
N GLN A 62 -4.13 -12.85 -0.38
CA GLN A 62 -4.71 -12.23 0.82
C GLN A 62 -4.45 -10.73 0.90
N ALA A 63 -3.52 -10.23 0.11
CA ALA A 63 -3.18 -8.80 0.08
C ALA A 63 -2.88 -8.35 -1.34
N ARG A 64 -3.04 -7.05 -1.56
CA ARG A 64 -2.69 -6.39 -2.81
C ARG A 64 -1.95 -5.11 -2.48
N VAL A 65 -0.94 -4.79 -3.30
CA VAL A 65 -0.13 -3.60 -3.07
C VAL A 65 0.01 -2.82 -4.37
N TRP A 66 -0.12 -1.50 -4.27
CA TRP A 66 0.16 -0.56 -5.36
C TRP A 66 1.30 0.34 -4.96
N SER A 67 2.12 0.73 -5.94
CA SER A 67 3.15 1.75 -5.76
C SER A 67 2.57 3.12 -6.09
N ILE A 68 2.90 4.12 -5.28
CA ILE A 68 2.57 5.52 -5.57
C ILE A 68 3.82 6.19 -6.12
N ILE A 69 3.75 6.66 -7.35
CA ILE A 69 4.86 7.31 -8.06
C ILE A 69 4.52 8.77 -8.32
N GLU A 70 5.38 9.68 -7.89
CA GLU A 70 5.24 11.09 -8.24
C GLU A 70 5.63 11.28 -9.70
N ARG A 71 4.73 11.83 -10.51
CA ARG A 71 4.95 11.98 -11.95
C ARG A 71 6.13 12.87 -12.30
N ALA A 72 6.22 14.01 -11.62
CA ALA A 72 7.19 15.05 -11.99
C ALA A 72 8.64 14.55 -11.91
N ARG A 73 8.95 13.81 -10.86
CA ARG A 73 10.31 13.29 -10.61
C ARG A 73 10.43 11.78 -10.84
N ARG A 74 9.33 11.10 -11.16
CA ARG A 74 9.27 9.64 -11.33
C ARG A 74 9.80 8.90 -10.11
N LEU A 75 9.45 9.39 -8.95
CA LEU A 75 9.96 8.89 -7.67
C LEU A 75 8.87 8.07 -6.97
N GLN A 76 9.23 6.86 -6.53
CA GLN A 76 8.34 6.06 -5.69
C GLN A 76 8.32 6.67 -4.30
N ILE A 77 7.15 7.15 -3.88
CA ILE A 77 7.01 7.87 -2.61
C ILE A 77 6.11 7.17 -1.61
N GLY A 78 5.44 6.11 -2.01
CA GLY A 78 4.53 5.43 -1.11
C GLY A 78 3.98 4.14 -1.67
N ALA A 79 3.13 3.52 -0.87
CA ALA A 79 2.45 2.28 -1.21
C ALA A 79 1.03 2.28 -0.66
N ILE A 80 0.13 1.59 -1.34
CA ILE A 80 -1.22 1.33 -0.86
C ILE A 80 -1.32 -0.17 -0.62
N LEU A 81 -1.66 -0.56 0.61
CA LEU A 81 -1.83 -1.94 1.03
C LEU A 81 -3.31 -2.23 1.25
N ALA A 82 -3.82 -3.23 0.56
CA ALA A 82 -5.18 -3.70 0.77
C ALA A 82 -5.12 -5.15 1.25
N SER A 83 -5.75 -5.45 2.38
CA SER A 83 -5.76 -6.77 2.98
C SER A 83 -7.19 -7.23 3.24
N HIS A 84 -7.45 -8.51 3.02
CA HIS A 84 -8.74 -9.12 3.38
C HIS A 84 -8.61 -9.85 4.70
N SER A 85 -9.59 -9.64 5.57
CA SER A 85 -9.69 -10.35 6.85
C SER A 85 -11.13 -10.77 7.06
N LEU A 86 -11.39 -11.51 8.15
CA LEU A 86 -12.75 -11.89 8.53
C LEU A 86 -13.62 -10.66 8.84
N GLU A 87 -12.98 -9.55 9.18
CA GLU A 87 -13.68 -8.29 9.49
C GLU A 87 -13.93 -7.43 8.25
N GLY A 88 -13.42 -7.85 7.09
CA GLY A 88 -13.63 -7.15 5.84
C GLY A 88 -12.33 -6.70 5.19
N LEU A 89 -12.42 -5.61 4.42
CA LEU A 89 -11.29 -5.03 3.69
C LEU A 89 -10.62 -3.95 4.54
N ASP A 90 -9.31 -4.07 4.68
CA ASP A 90 -8.49 -3.05 5.34
C ASP A 90 -7.56 -2.43 4.30
N VAL A 91 -7.56 -1.11 4.21
CA VAL A 91 -6.70 -0.37 3.26
C VAL A 91 -5.86 0.63 4.04
N GLU A 92 -4.56 0.58 3.79
CA GLU A 92 -3.61 1.47 4.43
C GLU A 92 -2.73 2.12 3.37
N VAL A 93 -2.48 3.43 3.52
CA VAL A 93 -1.61 4.18 2.62
C VAL A 93 -0.34 4.54 3.38
N LEU A 94 0.79 4.04 2.90
CA LEU A 94 2.11 4.34 3.46
C LEU A 94 2.79 5.38 2.58
N VAL A 95 3.14 6.53 3.15
CA VAL A 95 3.79 7.62 2.42
C VAL A 95 5.10 7.97 3.11
N ALA A 96 6.18 8.08 2.34
CA ALA A 96 7.47 8.50 2.85
C ALA A 96 7.34 9.88 3.52
N SER A 97 7.97 10.06 4.67
CA SER A 97 7.75 11.22 5.53
C SER A 97 8.00 12.59 4.88
N PRO A 98 8.95 12.76 3.93
CA PRO A 98 9.13 14.05 3.26
C PRO A 98 7.91 14.54 2.49
N PHE A 99 6.93 13.67 2.22
CA PHE A 99 5.75 13.99 1.39
C PHE A 99 4.45 14.09 2.20
N TRP A 100 4.51 14.06 3.54
CA TRP A 100 3.30 13.99 4.36
C TRP A 100 2.40 15.23 4.29
N ASP A 101 2.94 16.39 3.94
CA ASP A 101 2.19 17.64 3.83
C ASP A 101 1.63 17.92 2.43
N GLN A 102 1.65 16.91 1.53
CA GLN A 102 1.28 17.09 0.13
C GLN A 102 -0.02 16.39 -0.26
N ASP A 103 -0.83 15.97 0.70
CA ASP A 103 -2.13 15.31 0.47
C ASP A 103 -2.04 14.06 -0.44
N VAL A 104 -0.93 13.32 -0.34
CA VAL A 104 -0.69 12.14 -1.18
C VAL A 104 -1.74 11.06 -0.95
N SER A 105 -2.06 10.78 0.32
CA SER A 105 -3.02 9.73 0.68
C SER A 105 -4.39 10.00 0.09
N ASP A 106 -4.85 11.23 0.13
CA ASP A 106 -6.17 11.59 -0.39
C ASP A 106 -6.22 11.48 -1.91
N GLU A 107 -5.22 12.04 -2.59
CA GLU A 107 -5.23 12.04 -4.05
C GLU A 107 -4.96 10.65 -4.63
N ALA A 108 -3.96 9.93 -4.14
CA ALA A 108 -3.57 8.63 -4.68
C ALA A 108 -4.42 7.48 -4.14
N GLY A 109 -4.86 7.58 -2.88
CA GLY A 109 -5.61 6.52 -2.22
C GLY A 109 -7.07 6.44 -2.64
N ALA A 110 -7.72 7.58 -2.85
CA ALA A 110 -9.16 7.63 -3.11
C ALA A 110 -9.60 6.77 -4.32
N PRO A 111 -8.97 6.86 -5.50
CA PRO A 111 -9.39 6.03 -6.63
C PRO A 111 -9.20 4.53 -6.40
N VAL A 112 -8.17 4.14 -5.66
CA VAL A 112 -7.94 2.73 -5.35
C VAL A 112 -9.00 2.21 -4.38
N ILE A 113 -9.29 2.97 -3.33
CA ILE A 113 -10.33 2.60 -2.36
C ILE A 113 -11.68 2.46 -3.04
N ASP A 114 -12.04 3.41 -3.87
CA ASP A 114 -13.29 3.39 -4.63
C ASP A 114 -13.38 2.16 -5.54
N TRP A 115 -12.31 1.85 -6.26
CA TRP A 115 -12.23 0.68 -7.12
C TRP A 115 -12.38 -0.63 -6.32
N LEU A 116 -11.69 -0.73 -5.19
CA LEU A 116 -11.74 -1.91 -4.32
C LEU A 116 -13.15 -2.14 -3.79
N GLN A 117 -13.82 -1.09 -3.32
CA GLN A 117 -15.17 -1.18 -2.79
C GLN A 117 -16.14 -1.68 -3.85
N ARG A 118 -16.04 -1.17 -5.08
CA ARG A 118 -16.90 -1.61 -6.17
C ARG A 118 -16.65 -3.04 -6.59
N HIS A 119 -15.38 -3.44 -6.74
CA HIS A 119 -15.04 -4.77 -7.23
C HIS A 119 -15.28 -5.87 -6.20
N ILE A 120 -15.15 -5.55 -4.92
CA ILE A 120 -15.46 -6.50 -3.85
C ILE A 120 -16.95 -6.76 -3.79
N SER A 121 -17.77 -5.72 -3.89
CA SER A 121 -19.23 -5.87 -3.92
C SER A 121 -19.67 -6.69 -5.13
N GLU A 122 -19.07 -6.48 -6.29
CA GLU A 122 -19.38 -7.22 -7.51
C GLU A 122 -18.93 -8.69 -7.44
N ALA A 123 -17.73 -8.92 -6.87
CA ALA A 123 -17.15 -10.27 -6.80
C ALA A 123 -17.81 -11.12 -5.71
N ASN A 124 -18.41 -10.49 -4.69
CA ASN A 124 -19.00 -11.17 -3.55
C ASN A 124 -20.30 -10.51 -3.12
N PRO A 125 -21.39 -10.66 -3.90
CA PRO A 125 -22.67 -10.05 -3.57
C PRO A 125 -23.20 -10.42 -2.20
N ALA A 126 -22.85 -11.60 -1.69
CA ALA A 126 -23.26 -12.05 -0.37
C ALA A 126 -22.60 -11.27 0.77
N LEU A 127 -21.52 -10.56 0.51
CA LEU A 127 -20.82 -9.73 1.47
C LEU A 127 -21.16 -8.23 1.31
N ALA A 128 -21.88 -7.91 0.29
CA ALA A 128 -22.27 -6.53 0.00
C ALA A 128 -23.40 -6.06 0.90
#